data_6df577d97cd5fdcb80d167a230265532
#
_entry.id   6df577d97cd5fdcb80d167a230265532
#
_cell.length_a   1.000
_cell.length_b   1.000
_cell.length_c   1.000
_cell.angle_alpha   90.00
_cell.angle_beta   90.00
_cell.angle_gamma   90.00
#
_symmetry.space_group_name_H-M   'P 1'
#
loop_
_entity.id
_entity.type
_entity.pdbx_description
1 polymer ?
#
loop_
_entity_poly.entity_id
_entity_poly.type
_entity_poly.pdbx_seq_one_letter_code
_entity_poly.pdbx_strand_id
1 'polypeptide(L)'
;MKSILERQKQESAKDYVLRVLIHNIVNTELVPGERLIDQEICGQLGVSRTPFREAELELAQKKLIDIRPKIGTYVSYIDSGLVEEIRHLRSVLEAELAVMACDLLSKDDIDKLWENIALWQLYIKRGDEEKIFYYDKEFHKMLYQMCGRNYWCELVEGVAPHFDRTTILSFRCKPKEKIYKDHEELVEAIEQKDKAKA
;
A
#
# COMPACT_ATOMS: atom_id res chain seq x y z
N MET A 1 -5.41 18.13 6.71
CA MET A 1 -4.51 17.19 6.00
C MET A 1 -3.12 17.81 5.94
N LYS A 2 -2.07 17.01 6.04
CA LYS A 2 -0.69 17.49 5.94
C LYS A 2 -0.16 17.40 4.51
N SER A 3 -0.52 16.36 3.75
CA SER A 3 -0.07 16.15 2.38
C SER A 3 -1.20 16.38 1.38
N ILE A 4 -0.99 17.34 0.48
CA ILE A 4 -1.87 17.58 -0.66
C ILE A 4 -1.10 17.16 -1.90
N LEU A 5 -1.49 16.00 -2.48
CA LEU A 5 -0.88 15.50 -3.70
C LEU A 5 -1.37 16.33 -4.91
N GLU A 6 -0.54 16.49 -5.91
CA GLU A 6 -0.97 17.10 -7.16
C GLU A 6 -1.98 16.23 -7.90
N ARG A 7 -3.00 16.87 -8.48
CA ARG A 7 -4.00 16.17 -9.29
C ARG A 7 -3.38 15.71 -10.61
N GLN A 8 -3.56 14.43 -10.93
CA GLN A 8 -3.01 13.84 -12.16
C GLN A 8 -3.84 14.28 -13.39
N LYS A 9 -3.19 14.27 -14.56
CA LYS A 9 -3.89 14.53 -15.82
C LYS A 9 -4.97 13.47 -16.04
N GLN A 10 -6.19 13.92 -16.39
CA GLN A 10 -7.38 13.08 -16.62
C GLN A 10 -7.95 12.37 -15.35
N GLU A 11 -7.41 12.60 -14.17
CA GLU A 11 -7.97 12.09 -12.91
C GLU A 11 -9.31 12.78 -12.62
N SER A 12 -10.35 11.99 -12.32
CA SER A 12 -11.61 12.57 -11.87
C SER A 12 -11.46 13.30 -10.54
N ALA A 13 -12.34 14.24 -10.22
CA ALA A 13 -12.30 14.92 -8.93
C ALA A 13 -12.54 13.95 -7.75
N LYS A 14 -13.37 12.93 -7.97
CA LYS A 14 -13.62 11.86 -6.99
C LYS A 14 -12.35 11.04 -6.74
N ASP A 15 -11.70 10.56 -7.80
CA ASP A 15 -10.51 9.69 -7.67
C ASP A 15 -9.34 10.46 -7.04
N TYR A 16 -9.20 11.76 -7.38
CA TYR A 16 -8.23 12.63 -6.75
C TYR A 16 -8.46 12.73 -5.23
N VAL A 17 -9.70 13.01 -4.80
CA VAL A 17 -10.04 13.08 -3.36
C VAL A 17 -9.76 11.74 -2.69
N LEU A 18 -10.19 10.64 -3.31
CA LEU A 18 -10.00 9.29 -2.80
C LEU A 18 -8.52 8.99 -2.58
N ARG A 19 -7.69 9.24 -3.59
CA ARG A 19 -6.24 9.01 -3.55
C ARG A 19 -5.55 9.86 -2.48
N VAL A 20 -5.89 11.15 -2.37
CA VAL A 20 -5.31 12.04 -1.35
C VAL A 20 -5.72 11.61 0.06
N LEU A 21 -6.98 11.25 0.29
CA LEU A 21 -7.45 10.81 1.59
C LEU A 21 -6.84 9.46 1.99
N ILE A 22 -6.78 8.49 1.08
CA ILE A 22 -6.10 7.21 1.34
C ILE A 22 -4.64 7.45 1.71
N HIS A 23 -3.91 8.28 0.95
CA HIS A 23 -2.52 8.61 1.25
C HIS A 23 -2.35 9.17 2.66
N ASN A 24 -3.16 10.17 3.04
CA ASN A 24 -3.09 10.77 4.37
C ASN A 24 -3.49 9.80 5.50
N ILE A 25 -4.47 8.93 5.27
CA ILE A 25 -4.90 7.90 6.22
C ILE A 25 -3.81 6.84 6.40
N VAL A 26 -3.24 6.35 5.30
CA VAL A 26 -2.18 5.33 5.31
C VAL A 26 -0.93 5.84 6.00
N ASN A 27 -0.50 7.07 5.70
CA ASN A 27 0.66 7.72 6.32
C ASN A 27 0.38 8.23 7.74
N THR A 28 -0.81 7.99 8.28
CA THR A 28 -1.22 8.47 9.62
C THR A 28 -1.13 9.99 9.81
N GLU A 29 -1.25 10.73 8.72
CA GLU A 29 -1.38 12.19 8.74
C GLU A 29 -2.80 12.64 9.06
N LEU A 30 -3.77 11.80 8.68
CA LEU A 30 -5.11 11.76 9.26
C LEU A 30 -5.13 10.59 10.25
N VAL A 31 -5.13 10.90 11.53
CA VAL A 31 -4.97 9.87 12.57
C VAL A 31 -6.27 9.13 12.85
N PRO A 32 -6.23 7.86 13.32
CA PRO A 32 -7.42 7.11 13.70
C PRO A 32 -8.27 7.88 14.70
N GLY A 33 -9.58 7.96 14.44
CA GLY A 33 -10.54 8.72 15.23
C GLY A 33 -10.61 10.22 14.91
N GLU A 34 -9.76 10.74 14.04
CA GLU A 34 -9.79 12.15 13.62
C GLU A 34 -11.06 12.43 12.81
N ARG A 35 -11.69 13.57 13.10
CA ARG A 35 -12.89 14.02 12.39
C ARG A 35 -12.50 14.65 11.05
N LEU A 36 -13.14 14.19 9.98
CA LEU A 36 -13.03 14.79 8.65
C LEU A 36 -14.06 15.93 8.55
N ILE A 37 -13.59 17.12 8.16
CA ILE A 37 -14.44 18.30 7.98
C ILE A 37 -14.55 18.59 6.50
N ASP A 38 -15.69 18.21 5.89
CA ASP A 38 -15.97 18.31 4.46
C ASP A 38 -15.56 19.67 3.86
N GLN A 39 -15.97 20.76 4.53
CA GLN A 39 -15.71 22.11 4.02
C GLN A 39 -14.22 22.45 3.95
N GLU A 40 -13.46 22.03 4.95
CA GLU A 40 -12.01 22.26 4.99
C GLU A 40 -11.29 21.43 3.94
N ILE A 41 -11.64 20.14 3.81
CA ILE A 41 -11.03 19.24 2.84
C ILE A 41 -11.36 19.67 1.41
N CYS A 42 -12.64 19.97 1.13
CA CYS A 42 -13.04 20.49 -0.19
C CYS A 42 -12.30 21.79 -0.54
N GLY A 43 -12.15 22.69 0.44
CA GLY A 43 -11.40 23.95 0.24
C GLY A 43 -9.92 23.73 -0.04
N GLN A 44 -9.28 22.81 0.70
CA GLN A 44 -7.86 22.48 0.51
C GLN A 44 -7.58 21.80 -0.85
N LEU A 45 -8.51 20.93 -1.31
CA LEU A 45 -8.36 20.18 -2.56
C LEU A 45 -8.92 20.91 -3.79
N GLY A 46 -9.61 22.03 -3.60
CA GLY A 46 -10.23 22.78 -4.71
C GLY A 46 -11.34 21.98 -5.40
N VAL A 47 -12.11 21.16 -4.67
CA VAL A 47 -13.19 20.33 -5.21
C VAL A 47 -14.54 20.72 -4.64
N SER A 48 -15.62 20.39 -5.37
CA SER A 48 -16.98 20.56 -4.87
C SER A 48 -17.38 19.42 -3.93
N ARG A 49 -18.50 19.60 -3.23
CA ARG A 49 -19.01 18.61 -2.25
C ARG A 49 -19.44 17.29 -2.89
N THR A 50 -19.89 17.28 -4.14
CA THR A 50 -20.38 16.06 -4.79
C THR A 50 -19.29 15.00 -4.95
N PRO A 51 -18.16 15.25 -5.64
CA PRO A 51 -17.07 14.29 -5.77
C PRO A 51 -16.44 13.92 -4.41
N PHE A 52 -16.44 14.86 -3.45
CA PHE A 52 -15.99 14.55 -2.09
C PHE A 52 -16.89 13.50 -1.42
N ARG A 53 -18.22 13.66 -1.47
CA ARG A 53 -19.16 12.68 -0.89
C ARG A 53 -19.10 11.32 -1.57
N GLU A 54 -18.90 11.29 -2.89
CA GLU A 54 -18.71 10.03 -3.60
C GLU A 54 -17.45 9.30 -3.12
N ALA A 55 -16.34 10.03 -2.96
CA ALA A 55 -15.11 9.48 -2.39
C ALA A 55 -15.28 9.06 -0.92
N GLU A 56 -16.02 9.85 -0.13
CA GLU A 56 -16.34 9.53 1.28
C GLU A 56 -17.13 8.21 1.39
N LEU A 57 -18.13 8.00 0.55
CA LEU A 57 -18.89 6.74 0.53
C LEU A 57 -17.99 5.54 0.16
N GLU A 58 -17.11 5.70 -0.80
CA GLU A 58 -16.16 4.65 -1.19
C GLU A 58 -15.16 4.34 -0.07
N LEU A 59 -14.62 5.37 0.61
CA LEU A 59 -13.77 5.18 1.78
C LEU A 59 -14.48 4.44 2.91
N ALA A 60 -15.77 4.72 3.12
CA ALA A 60 -16.58 4.02 4.11
C ALA A 60 -16.82 2.56 3.72
N GLN A 61 -17.08 2.27 2.44
CA GLN A 61 -17.16 0.89 1.93
C GLN A 61 -15.85 0.13 2.14
N LYS A 62 -14.71 0.83 1.95
CA LYS A 62 -13.37 0.32 2.22
C LYS A 62 -13.04 0.26 3.73
N LYS A 63 -13.97 0.63 4.62
CA LYS A 63 -13.78 0.67 6.09
C LYS A 63 -12.60 1.56 6.55
N LEU A 64 -12.23 2.55 5.76
CA LEU A 64 -11.16 3.50 6.10
C LEU A 64 -11.69 4.70 6.89
N ILE A 65 -12.99 4.96 6.80
CA ILE A 65 -13.69 5.99 7.57
C ILE A 65 -15.02 5.46 8.09
N ASP A 66 -15.51 6.09 9.16
CA ASP A 66 -16.81 5.84 9.78
C ASP A 66 -17.72 7.05 9.57
N ILE A 67 -18.77 6.90 8.77
CA ILE A 67 -19.80 7.93 8.62
C ILE A 67 -20.85 7.73 9.72
N ARG A 68 -20.94 8.69 10.66
CA ARG A 68 -21.91 8.69 11.75
C ARG A 68 -23.00 9.70 11.46
N PRO A 69 -24.23 9.26 11.12
CA PRO A 69 -25.33 10.17 10.76
C PRO A 69 -25.54 11.26 11.81
N LYS A 70 -25.64 12.51 11.39
CA LYS A 70 -25.85 13.71 12.23
C LYS A 70 -24.70 14.05 13.20
N ILE A 71 -23.64 13.24 13.26
CA ILE A 71 -22.49 13.43 14.16
C ILE A 71 -21.26 13.88 13.37
N GLY A 72 -20.93 13.17 12.30
CA GLY A 72 -19.80 13.49 11.43
C GLY A 72 -19.11 12.25 10.89
N THR A 73 -18.10 12.48 10.09
CA THR A 73 -17.25 11.44 9.49
C THR A 73 -15.90 11.42 10.20
N TYR A 74 -15.40 10.22 10.47
CA TYR A 74 -14.17 10.01 11.24
C TYR A 74 -13.28 8.99 10.55
N VAL A 75 -11.96 9.14 10.67
CA VAL A 75 -11.01 8.11 10.27
C VAL A 75 -11.19 6.87 11.14
N SER A 76 -11.36 5.70 10.53
CA SER A 76 -11.55 4.45 11.27
C SER A 76 -10.32 4.10 12.11
N TYR A 77 -10.53 3.49 13.28
CA TYR A 77 -9.47 2.86 14.03
C TYR A 77 -8.86 1.69 13.23
N ILE A 78 -7.64 1.33 13.56
CA ILE A 78 -7.00 0.16 12.97
C ILE A 78 -7.65 -1.08 13.58
N ASP A 79 -8.30 -1.88 12.73
CA ASP A 79 -8.87 -3.16 13.11
C ASP A 79 -7.79 -4.24 12.99
N SER A 80 -7.27 -4.69 14.13
CA SER A 80 -6.21 -5.71 14.17
C SER A 80 -6.66 -7.06 13.62
N GLY A 81 -7.93 -7.43 13.79
CA GLY A 81 -8.50 -8.65 13.22
C GLY A 81 -8.50 -8.61 11.70
N LEU A 82 -9.00 -7.52 11.12
CA LEU A 82 -8.98 -7.32 9.67
C LEU A 82 -7.56 -7.27 9.10
N VAL A 83 -6.64 -6.62 9.79
CA VAL A 83 -5.21 -6.58 9.37
C VAL A 83 -4.61 -7.97 9.35
N GLU A 84 -4.92 -8.81 10.33
CA GLU A 84 -4.44 -10.20 10.40
C GLU A 84 -5.03 -11.07 9.29
N GLU A 85 -6.31 -10.92 8.98
CA GLU A 85 -6.94 -11.61 7.84
C GLU A 85 -6.29 -11.21 6.50
N ILE A 86 -6.03 -9.90 6.29
CA ILE A 86 -5.37 -9.41 5.08
C ILE A 86 -3.93 -9.93 5.00
N ARG A 87 -3.20 -9.92 6.11
CA ARG A 87 -1.84 -10.46 6.18
C ARG A 87 -1.82 -11.94 5.80
N HIS A 88 -2.76 -12.72 6.29
CA HIS A 88 -2.87 -14.14 5.96
C HIS A 88 -3.21 -14.36 4.48
N LEU A 89 -4.17 -13.60 3.94
CA LEU A 89 -4.51 -13.63 2.52
C LEU A 89 -3.28 -13.35 1.64
N ARG A 90 -2.53 -12.30 1.95
CA ARG A 90 -1.29 -11.97 1.24
C ARG A 90 -0.27 -13.09 1.33
N SER A 91 -0.04 -13.60 2.53
CA SER A 91 0.91 -14.71 2.77
C SER A 91 0.62 -15.93 1.90
N VAL A 92 -0.66 -16.32 1.76
CA VAL A 92 -1.06 -17.46 0.92
C VAL A 92 -0.83 -17.17 -0.58
N LEU A 93 -1.21 -15.99 -1.04
CA LEU A 93 -1.05 -15.62 -2.46
C LEU A 93 0.41 -15.40 -2.83
N GLU A 94 1.18 -14.74 -1.96
CA GLU A 94 2.58 -14.40 -2.22
C GLU A 94 3.49 -15.62 -2.12
N ALA A 95 3.18 -16.61 -1.27
CA ALA A 95 3.88 -17.90 -1.26
C ALA A 95 3.68 -18.65 -2.59
N GLU A 96 2.47 -18.69 -3.13
CA GLU A 96 2.22 -19.29 -4.43
C GLU A 96 2.94 -18.53 -5.57
N LEU A 97 2.95 -17.19 -5.50
CA LEU A 97 3.69 -16.36 -6.45
C LEU A 97 5.19 -16.64 -6.43
N ALA A 98 5.78 -16.83 -5.26
CA ALA A 98 7.21 -17.15 -5.12
C ALA A 98 7.55 -18.48 -5.82
N VAL A 99 6.72 -19.50 -5.62
CA VAL A 99 6.86 -20.79 -6.32
C VAL A 99 6.71 -20.64 -7.83
N MET A 100 5.71 -19.87 -8.28
CA MET A 100 5.49 -19.59 -9.71
C MET A 100 6.65 -18.81 -10.31
N ALA A 101 7.21 -17.84 -9.60
CA ALA A 101 8.31 -17.01 -10.04
C ALA A 101 9.56 -17.84 -10.36
N CYS A 102 9.85 -18.91 -9.62
CA CYS A 102 10.93 -19.84 -9.90
C CYS A 102 10.84 -20.48 -11.30
N ASP A 103 9.62 -20.67 -11.83
CA ASP A 103 9.41 -21.28 -13.15
C ASP A 103 9.27 -20.24 -14.27
N LEU A 104 8.68 -19.08 -13.97
CA LEU A 104 8.19 -18.14 -14.96
C LEU A 104 9.12 -16.97 -15.24
N LEU A 105 9.89 -16.51 -14.25
CA LEU A 105 10.67 -15.30 -14.40
C LEU A 105 11.87 -15.52 -15.32
N SER A 106 12.05 -14.59 -16.26
CA SER A 106 13.23 -14.48 -17.09
C SER A 106 14.39 -13.87 -16.31
N LYS A 107 15.59 -13.96 -16.88
CA LYS A 107 16.76 -13.28 -16.29
C LYS A 107 16.53 -11.76 -16.17
N ASP A 108 15.95 -11.14 -17.19
CA ASP A 108 15.66 -9.70 -17.20
C ASP A 108 14.67 -9.30 -16.09
N ASP A 109 13.73 -10.19 -15.76
CA ASP A 109 12.79 -9.95 -14.64
C ASP A 109 13.52 -10.05 -13.30
N ILE A 110 14.39 -11.02 -13.12
CA ILE A 110 15.22 -11.17 -11.91
C ILE A 110 16.15 -9.96 -11.75
N ASP A 111 16.78 -9.50 -12.82
CA ASP A 111 17.63 -8.30 -12.78
C ASP A 111 16.84 -7.06 -12.31
N LYS A 112 15.59 -6.88 -12.76
CA LYS A 112 14.72 -5.79 -12.29
C LYS A 112 14.36 -5.92 -10.80
N LEU A 113 14.16 -7.14 -10.28
CA LEU A 113 13.93 -7.34 -8.84
C LEU A 113 15.18 -6.95 -8.04
N TRP A 114 16.39 -7.30 -8.52
CA TRP A 114 17.63 -6.87 -7.90
C TRP A 114 17.83 -5.35 -7.94
N GLU A 115 17.46 -4.70 -9.04
CA GLU A 115 17.46 -3.23 -9.12
C GLU A 115 16.55 -2.58 -8.07
N ASN A 116 15.33 -3.12 -7.91
CA ASN A 116 14.41 -2.64 -6.88
C ASN A 116 15.01 -2.79 -5.47
N ILE A 117 15.59 -3.95 -5.15
CA ILE A 117 16.25 -4.23 -3.87
C ILE A 117 17.42 -3.28 -3.63
N ALA A 118 18.24 -3.01 -4.63
CA ALA A 118 19.37 -2.08 -4.52
C ALA A 118 18.90 -0.65 -4.20
N LEU A 119 17.84 -0.19 -4.85
CA LEU A 119 17.23 1.12 -4.58
C LEU A 119 16.62 1.15 -3.17
N TRP A 120 15.95 0.09 -2.77
CA TRP A 120 15.39 -0.02 -1.42
C TRP A 120 16.49 0.09 -0.35
N GLN A 121 17.60 -0.65 -0.49
CA GLN A 121 18.75 -0.56 0.41
C GLN A 121 19.33 0.86 0.49
N LEU A 122 19.40 1.56 -0.64
CA LEU A 122 19.85 2.95 -0.69
C LEU A 122 18.98 3.84 0.19
N TYR A 123 17.64 3.68 0.12
CA TYR A 123 16.71 4.51 0.88
C TYR A 123 16.64 4.11 2.36
N ILE A 124 16.87 2.84 2.71
CA ILE A 124 17.09 2.43 4.10
C ILE A 124 18.28 3.18 4.71
N LYS A 125 19.43 3.22 4.00
CA LYS A 125 20.62 3.96 4.44
C LYS A 125 20.40 5.47 4.56
N ARG A 126 19.48 6.03 3.77
CA ARG A 126 19.12 7.45 3.83
C ARG A 126 18.06 7.77 4.89
N GLY A 127 17.39 6.78 5.43
CA GLY A 127 16.29 6.97 6.37
C GLY A 127 15.02 7.56 5.73
N ASP A 128 14.83 7.41 4.41
CA ASP A 128 13.67 7.92 3.67
C ASP A 128 12.51 6.91 3.75
N GLU A 129 11.66 7.08 4.76
CA GLU A 129 10.57 6.14 5.06
C GLU A 129 9.55 6.02 3.92
N GLU A 130 9.27 7.11 3.23
CA GLU A 130 8.34 7.12 2.09
C GLU A 130 8.87 6.26 0.94
N LYS A 131 10.15 6.40 0.61
CA LYS A 131 10.80 5.60 -0.43
C LYS A 131 11.00 4.15 -0.02
N ILE A 132 11.30 3.88 1.24
CA ILE A 132 11.38 2.51 1.77
C ILE A 132 10.05 1.80 1.56
N PHE A 133 8.93 2.43 1.94
CA PHE A 133 7.60 1.87 1.76
C PHE A 133 7.22 1.73 0.28
N TYR A 134 7.59 2.70 -0.55
CA TYR A 134 7.34 2.65 -1.99
C TYR A 134 8.02 1.44 -2.65
N TYR A 135 9.31 1.19 -2.37
CA TYR A 135 10.05 0.08 -2.97
C TYR A 135 9.62 -1.28 -2.45
N ASP A 136 9.21 -1.39 -1.18
CA ASP A 136 8.57 -2.58 -0.63
C ASP A 136 7.29 -2.94 -1.42
N LYS A 137 6.40 -1.99 -1.59
CA LYS A 137 5.17 -2.18 -2.36
C LYS A 137 5.43 -2.51 -3.83
N GLU A 138 6.37 -1.80 -4.46
CA GLU A 138 6.72 -2.02 -5.86
C GLU A 138 7.30 -3.41 -6.09
N PHE A 139 8.11 -3.92 -5.16
CA PHE A 139 8.63 -5.28 -5.21
C PHE A 139 7.52 -6.33 -5.31
N HIS A 140 6.56 -6.29 -4.38
CA HIS A 140 5.42 -7.21 -4.41
C HIS A 140 4.59 -7.07 -5.69
N LYS A 141 4.31 -5.84 -6.11
CA LYS A 141 3.57 -5.57 -7.35
C LYS A 141 4.27 -6.13 -8.60
N MET A 142 5.58 -5.96 -8.69
CA MET A 142 6.39 -6.53 -9.77
C MET A 142 6.24 -8.06 -9.83
N LEU A 143 6.29 -8.77 -8.71
CA LEU A 143 6.10 -10.22 -8.67
C LEU A 143 4.72 -10.63 -9.21
N TYR A 144 3.64 -9.96 -8.80
CA TYR A 144 2.30 -10.21 -9.34
C TYR A 144 2.27 -10.03 -10.87
N GLN A 145 2.83 -8.94 -11.37
CA GLN A 145 2.81 -8.60 -12.79
C GLN A 145 3.65 -9.56 -13.62
N MET A 146 4.87 -9.88 -13.17
CA MET A 146 5.79 -10.79 -13.84
C MET A 146 5.24 -12.22 -13.90
N CYS A 147 4.51 -12.64 -12.87
CA CYS A 147 3.81 -13.93 -12.87
C CYS A 147 2.46 -13.91 -13.61
N GLY A 148 2.07 -12.79 -14.25
CA GLY A 148 0.80 -12.66 -14.97
C GLY A 148 -0.43 -12.72 -14.06
N ARG A 149 -0.30 -12.32 -12.79
CA ARG A 149 -1.37 -12.34 -11.78
C ARG A 149 -1.88 -10.94 -11.45
N ASN A 150 -2.13 -10.13 -12.49
CA ASN A 150 -2.59 -8.74 -12.34
C ASN A 150 -3.89 -8.63 -11.53
N TYR A 151 -4.85 -9.54 -11.73
CA TYR A 151 -6.10 -9.53 -10.97
C TYR A 151 -5.89 -9.83 -9.48
N TRP A 152 -4.95 -10.71 -9.12
CA TRP A 152 -4.58 -10.93 -7.72
C TRP A 152 -3.98 -9.66 -7.11
N CYS A 153 -3.13 -8.98 -7.87
CA CYS A 153 -2.57 -7.68 -7.46
C CYS A 153 -3.68 -6.67 -7.16
N GLU A 154 -4.66 -6.51 -8.05
CA GLU A 154 -5.80 -5.61 -7.88
C GLU A 154 -6.61 -5.93 -6.61
N LEU A 155 -6.87 -7.22 -6.34
CA LEU A 155 -7.58 -7.65 -5.14
C LEU A 155 -6.82 -7.29 -3.86
N VAL A 156 -5.51 -7.56 -3.83
CA VAL A 156 -4.65 -7.24 -2.68
C VAL A 156 -4.53 -5.73 -2.53
N GLU A 157 -4.31 -4.97 -3.60
CA GLU A 157 -4.25 -3.50 -3.56
C GLU A 157 -5.57 -2.89 -3.07
N GLY A 158 -6.71 -3.52 -3.38
CA GLY A 158 -8.03 -3.08 -2.92
C GLY A 158 -8.19 -3.07 -1.39
N VAL A 159 -7.50 -3.96 -0.69
CA VAL A 159 -7.54 -4.08 0.79
C VAL A 159 -6.24 -3.61 1.46
N ALA A 160 -5.19 -3.36 0.69
CA ALA A 160 -3.87 -2.98 1.18
C ALA A 160 -3.87 -1.80 2.16
N PRO A 161 -4.69 -0.75 2.04
CA PRO A 161 -4.64 0.41 2.94
C PRO A 161 -4.74 0.06 4.43
N HIS A 162 -5.42 -1.03 4.80
CA HIS A 162 -5.48 -1.49 6.19
C HIS A 162 -4.15 -2.04 6.69
N PHE A 163 -3.50 -2.86 5.87
CA PHE A 163 -2.20 -3.43 6.15
C PHE A 163 -1.10 -2.36 6.07
N ASP A 164 -1.15 -1.50 5.05
CA ASP A 164 -0.19 -0.42 4.80
C ASP A 164 -0.04 0.52 6.00
N ARG A 165 -1.15 0.86 6.69
CA ARG A 165 -1.13 1.67 7.93
C ARG A 165 -0.26 1.02 9.01
N THR A 166 -0.34 -0.30 9.16
CA THR A 166 0.46 -1.03 10.17
C THR A 166 1.91 -1.20 9.73
N THR A 167 2.16 -1.35 8.43
CA THR A 167 3.51 -1.44 7.86
C THR A 167 4.27 -0.13 8.07
N ILE A 168 3.65 1.01 7.78
CA ILE A 168 4.27 2.33 8.01
C ILE A 168 4.56 2.55 9.50
N LEU A 169 3.63 2.20 10.39
CA LEU A 169 3.87 2.28 11.83
C LEU A 169 5.00 1.33 12.27
N SER A 170 5.08 0.14 11.69
CA SER A 170 6.15 -0.82 11.96
C SER A 170 7.51 -0.29 11.49
N PHE A 171 7.58 0.34 10.32
CA PHE A 171 8.82 0.94 9.80
C PHE A 171 9.36 2.07 10.69
N ARG A 172 8.49 2.77 11.42
CA ARG A 172 8.90 3.79 12.40
C ARG A 172 9.46 3.20 13.69
N CYS A 173 9.09 1.95 14.02
CA CYS A 173 9.38 1.35 15.33
C CYS A 173 10.35 0.16 15.29
N LYS A 174 10.58 -0.46 14.13
CA LYS A 174 11.34 -1.70 13.98
C LYS A 174 12.52 -1.54 13.03
N PRO A 175 13.61 -2.33 13.21
CA PRO A 175 14.70 -2.40 12.25
C PRO A 175 14.19 -2.89 10.89
N LYS A 176 14.55 -2.17 9.84
CA LYS A 176 14.11 -2.40 8.45
C LYS A 176 14.97 -3.45 7.74
N GLU A 177 16.15 -3.70 8.31
CA GLU A 177 17.17 -4.60 7.74
C GLU A 177 16.71 -6.04 7.64
N LYS A 178 15.84 -6.49 8.55
CA LYS A 178 15.30 -7.85 8.48
C LYS A 178 14.40 -8.03 7.25
N ILE A 179 13.46 -7.10 7.06
CA ILE A 179 12.51 -7.16 5.92
C ILE A 179 13.28 -7.13 4.60
N TYR A 180 14.29 -6.27 4.51
CA TYR A 180 15.16 -6.19 3.35
C TYR A 180 15.85 -7.53 3.06
N LYS A 181 16.42 -8.20 4.08
CA LYS A 181 17.08 -9.50 3.93
C LYS A 181 16.11 -10.60 3.50
N ASP A 182 14.90 -10.62 4.06
CA ASP A 182 13.87 -11.58 3.68
C ASP A 182 13.57 -11.48 2.17
N HIS A 183 13.58 -10.27 1.58
CA HIS A 183 13.39 -10.06 0.14
C HIS A 183 14.63 -10.43 -0.69
N GLU A 184 15.85 -10.15 -0.21
CA GLU A 184 17.08 -10.63 -0.86
C GLU A 184 17.08 -12.17 -0.94
N GLU A 185 16.79 -12.85 0.15
CA GLU A 185 16.73 -14.32 0.22
C GLU A 185 15.67 -14.89 -0.71
N LEU A 186 14.52 -14.21 -0.86
CA LEU A 186 13.47 -14.60 -1.79
C LEU A 186 13.96 -14.50 -3.25
N VAL A 187 14.59 -13.38 -3.65
CA VAL A 187 15.09 -13.24 -5.03
C VAL A 187 16.20 -14.24 -5.32
N GLU A 188 17.10 -14.49 -4.36
CA GLU A 188 18.11 -15.55 -4.50
C GLU A 188 17.48 -16.94 -4.73
N ALA A 189 16.42 -17.28 -3.96
CA ALA A 189 15.72 -18.54 -4.12
C ALA A 189 15.05 -18.65 -5.50
N ILE A 190 14.42 -17.58 -5.97
CA ILE A 190 13.80 -17.52 -7.30
C ILE A 190 14.87 -17.70 -8.39
N GLU A 191 16.00 -17.00 -8.31
CA GLU A 191 17.10 -17.10 -9.26
C GLU A 191 17.69 -18.51 -9.31
N GLN A 192 17.81 -19.17 -8.15
CA GLN A 192 18.29 -20.55 -8.03
C GLN A 192 17.22 -21.58 -8.37
N LYS A 193 15.97 -21.16 -8.63
CA LYS A 193 14.79 -22.01 -8.84
C LYS A 193 14.51 -22.95 -7.66
N ASP A 194 14.88 -22.53 -6.46
CA ASP A 194 14.66 -23.29 -5.22
C ASP A 194 13.27 -23.00 -4.65
N LYS A 195 12.26 -23.74 -5.14
CA LYS A 195 10.86 -23.61 -4.72
C LYS A 195 10.60 -23.95 -3.25
N ALA A 196 11.51 -24.67 -2.61
CA ALA A 196 11.35 -25.02 -1.21
C ALA A 196 11.83 -23.90 -0.27
N LYS A 197 12.74 -23.05 -0.79
CA LYS A 197 13.25 -21.88 -0.08
C LYS A 197 12.44 -20.60 -0.39
N ALA A 198 11.96 -20.48 -1.63
CA ALA A 198 11.12 -19.37 -2.07
C ALA A 198 9.71 -19.45 -1.43
#